data_c4e06bd35ca67accb0142bcd7f3d646a
#
_entry.id   c4e06bd35ca67accb0142bcd7f3d646a
#
_cell.length_a   1.000
_cell.length_b   1.000
_cell.length_c   1.000
_cell.angle_alpha   90.00
_cell.angle_beta   90.00
_cell.angle_gamma   90.00
#
_symmetry.space_group_name_H-M   'P 1'
#
loop_
_entity.id
_entity.type
_entity.pdbx_description
1 polymer ?
#
loop_
_entity_poly.entity_id
_entity_poly.type
_entity_poly.pdbx_seq_one_letter_code
_entity_poly.pdbx_strand_id
1 'polypeptide(L)'
;MKIKEIKAREILDSRSNPTLEVTMVLENGVESTSSVPSGASTGSKEALELRDKDERYHGKGVLKAVRNVNEIIFPALYNMDLNIKNVDKKMLELDGTENKSKLGANAILGVSLCALKCLAKLEGKELFEFVSTGKFNMPVPMINVINGGKHADNNLDIQEFMLVPVQKEEKERIRCASEIFNTLKSILKGYHLSTGVGDEGGFAPDLKNNEEALMILVKAITESGYTPGTDVFFALDVAASELYDGNSYLVDGKKLSKNELFDYYVDLIKKYPIISIEDPFEENDYESFSKLTKYFNGKIMIVGDDLFVSQKKYLEKGIELGAGNAILLKANQVGSVTEFLDTIYTAKKNGYKTIISHRSGETMDTFIADLGVGLNLDFIKTGSVSRGERICKYNRLMEIEDKLN
;
A
#
# COMPACT_ATOMS: atom_id res chain seq x y z
N MET A 1 28.49 -13.82 -5.83
CA MET A 1 28.96 -12.42 -5.94
C MET A 1 28.88 -11.78 -4.58
N LYS A 2 29.95 -11.09 -4.14
CA LYS A 2 30.06 -10.59 -2.76
C LYS A 2 29.63 -9.15 -2.61
N ILE A 3 29.10 -8.83 -1.42
CA ILE A 3 28.72 -7.48 -1.01
C ILE A 3 29.99 -6.71 -0.66
N LYS A 4 30.25 -5.59 -1.37
CA LYS A 4 31.40 -4.73 -1.18
C LYS A 4 31.14 -3.54 -0.28
N GLU A 5 29.95 -2.94 -0.44
CA GLU A 5 29.56 -1.74 0.30
C GLU A 5 28.04 -1.69 0.49
N ILE A 6 27.59 -1.23 1.65
CA ILE A 6 26.21 -0.83 1.91
C ILE A 6 26.26 0.51 2.63
N LYS A 7 25.53 1.48 2.11
CA LYS A 7 25.47 2.83 2.67
C LYS A 7 24.04 3.33 2.74
N ALA A 8 23.64 3.83 3.89
CA ALA A 8 22.35 4.49 4.08
C ALA A 8 22.53 5.98 4.31
N ARG A 9 21.51 6.74 3.92
CA ARG A 9 21.36 8.17 4.21
C ARG A 9 19.93 8.52 4.56
N GLU A 10 19.73 9.62 5.26
CA GLU A 10 18.43 10.22 5.51
C GLU A 10 17.99 11.00 4.27
N ILE A 11 16.74 10.81 3.83
CA ILE A 11 16.06 11.56 2.76
C ILE A 11 14.69 12.02 3.26
N LEU A 12 13.94 12.79 2.46
CA LEU A 12 12.57 13.17 2.77
C LEU A 12 11.57 12.30 1.99
N ASP A 13 10.47 11.94 2.65
CA ASP A 13 9.29 11.37 2.02
C ASP A 13 8.35 12.47 1.45
N SER A 14 7.26 12.06 0.81
CA SER A 14 6.27 12.95 0.20
C SER A 14 5.51 13.85 1.19
N ARG A 15 5.62 13.57 2.50
CA ARG A 15 5.04 14.37 3.59
C ARG A 15 6.06 15.25 4.29
N SER A 16 7.26 15.43 3.71
CA SER A 16 8.38 16.15 4.31
C SER A 16 8.87 15.54 5.65
N ASN A 17 8.58 14.27 5.91
CA ASN A 17 9.15 13.54 7.03
C ASN A 17 10.41 12.80 6.56
N PRO A 18 11.44 12.66 7.43
CA PRO A 18 12.61 11.88 7.09
C PRO A 18 12.26 10.39 6.94
N THR A 19 12.90 9.78 5.96
CA THR A 19 12.99 8.35 5.76
C THR A 19 14.41 8.00 5.33
N LEU A 20 14.68 6.72 5.05
CA LEU A 20 16.02 6.36 4.63
C LEU A 20 16.06 5.81 3.20
N GLU A 21 17.19 6.05 2.58
CA GLU A 21 17.62 5.47 1.32
C GLU A 21 18.88 4.67 1.54
N VAL A 22 18.92 3.48 0.97
CA VAL A 22 20.06 2.56 1.04
C VAL A 22 20.61 2.31 -0.34
N THR A 23 21.93 2.32 -0.46
CA THR A 23 22.67 1.90 -1.66
C THR A 23 23.53 0.69 -1.32
N MET A 24 23.50 -0.33 -2.16
CA MET A 24 24.33 -1.53 -2.08
C MET A 24 25.20 -1.64 -3.33
N VAL A 25 26.50 -1.91 -3.16
CA VAL A 25 27.47 -2.11 -4.22
C VAL A 25 28.09 -3.49 -4.07
N LEU A 26 28.22 -4.22 -5.18
CA LEU A 26 28.86 -5.54 -5.25
C LEU A 26 30.31 -5.44 -5.74
N GLU A 27 31.11 -6.49 -5.56
CA GLU A 27 32.51 -6.53 -5.97
C GLU A 27 32.74 -6.25 -7.48
N ASN A 28 31.80 -6.65 -8.32
CA ASN A 28 31.87 -6.41 -9.76
C ASN A 28 31.36 -5.03 -10.20
N GLY A 29 31.02 -4.14 -9.26
CA GLY A 29 30.51 -2.80 -9.51
C GLY A 29 29.00 -2.70 -9.75
N VAL A 30 28.26 -3.80 -9.72
CA VAL A 30 26.78 -3.73 -9.75
C VAL A 30 26.30 -2.98 -8.51
N GLU A 31 25.45 -1.99 -8.72
CA GLU A 31 24.92 -1.12 -7.69
C GLU A 31 23.40 -1.04 -7.77
N SER A 32 22.74 -0.94 -6.62
CA SER A 32 21.30 -0.63 -6.54
C SER A 32 20.99 0.30 -5.37
N THR A 33 19.92 1.05 -5.52
CA THR A 33 19.40 1.96 -4.48
C THR A 33 17.94 1.65 -4.22
N SER A 34 17.53 1.75 -2.95
CA SER A 34 16.13 1.64 -2.53
C SER A 34 15.81 2.65 -1.45
N SER A 35 14.63 3.25 -1.58
CA SER A 35 14.09 4.18 -0.59
C SER A 35 12.88 3.56 0.10
N VAL A 36 12.76 3.75 1.41
CA VAL A 36 11.74 3.08 2.23
C VAL A 36 10.55 4.01 2.45
N PRO A 37 9.31 3.59 2.15
CA PRO A 37 8.11 4.36 2.45
C PRO A 37 7.73 4.32 3.93
N SER A 38 6.90 5.27 4.38
CA SER A 38 6.47 5.45 5.77
C SER A 38 4.95 5.68 5.89
N GLY A 39 4.27 5.02 6.82
CA GLY A 39 2.83 5.21 7.06
C GLY A 39 2.48 6.46 7.88
N ALA A 40 1.26 6.97 7.69
CA ALA A 40 0.63 7.96 8.59
C ALA A 40 -0.15 7.25 9.70
N SER A 41 -1.08 6.40 9.32
CA SER A 41 -1.70 5.41 10.19
C SER A 41 -0.84 4.15 10.18
N THR A 42 -0.69 3.50 11.32
CA THR A 42 0.09 2.27 11.44
C THR A 42 -0.69 1.29 12.31
N GLY A 43 -0.93 0.08 11.80
CA GLY A 43 -1.50 -1.00 12.59
C GLY A 43 -0.63 -1.32 13.80
N SER A 44 -1.26 -1.60 14.92
CA SER A 44 -0.54 -1.82 16.21
C SER A 44 0.45 -2.99 16.16
N LYS A 45 0.32 -3.86 15.16
CA LYS A 45 1.08 -5.11 14.99
C LYS A 45 2.16 -5.00 13.91
N GLU A 46 2.36 -3.83 13.28
CA GLU A 46 3.40 -3.63 12.27
C GLU A 46 4.82 -3.80 12.85
N ALA A 47 5.75 -4.20 12.00
CA ALA A 47 7.17 -4.12 12.35
C ALA A 47 7.58 -2.66 12.61
N LEU A 48 8.44 -2.44 13.60
CA LEU A 48 8.75 -1.10 14.09
C LEU A 48 9.58 -0.29 13.09
N GLU A 49 9.02 0.82 12.62
CA GLU A 49 9.80 1.86 11.98
C GLU A 49 10.63 2.62 13.03
N LEU A 50 11.97 2.49 12.98
CA LEU A 50 12.84 3.10 13.97
C LEU A 50 12.98 4.60 13.74
N ARG A 51 12.51 5.40 14.71
CA ARG A 51 12.60 6.86 14.76
C ARG A 51 13.52 7.31 15.88
N ASP A 52 14.19 8.45 15.70
CA ASP A 52 15.18 8.96 16.64
C ASP A 52 14.55 9.43 17.96
N LYS A 53 13.32 9.98 17.91
CA LYS A 53 12.59 10.53 19.07
C LYS A 53 13.37 11.64 19.79
N ASP A 54 14.19 12.38 19.05
CA ASP A 54 14.92 13.57 19.49
C ASP A 54 14.26 14.86 18.97
N GLU A 55 14.92 16.02 19.11
CA GLU A 55 14.36 17.30 18.66
C GLU A 55 14.33 17.46 17.14
N ARG A 56 15.18 16.72 16.42
CA ARG A 56 15.25 16.81 14.97
C ARG A 56 13.93 16.28 14.36
N TYR A 57 13.42 17.01 13.36
CA TYR A 57 12.16 16.66 12.67
C TYR A 57 11.01 16.33 13.63
N HIS A 58 10.93 17.03 14.76
CA HIS A 58 9.91 16.81 15.79
C HIS A 58 9.84 15.35 16.27
N GLY A 59 10.98 14.71 16.46
CA GLY A 59 11.09 13.30 16.89
C GLY A 59 11.06 12.27 15.77
N LYS A 60 10.85 12.68 14.51
CA LYS A 60 10.69 11.78 13.36
C LYS A 60 12.01 11.46 12.63
N GLY A 61 13.18 11.93 13.10
CA GLY A 61 14.48 11.62 12.51
C GLY A 61 14.73 10.11 12.37
N VAL A 62 15.60 9.69 11.44
CA VAL A 62 15.94 8.28 11.18
C VAL A 62 17.44 8.00 11.22
N LEU A 63 18.23 8.88 11.85
CA LEU A 63 19.68 8.69 11.93
C LEU A 63 20.10 7.45 12.72
N LYS A 64 19.27 6.98 13.67
CA LYS A 64 19.53 5.69 14.35
C LYS A 64 19.44 4.54 13.36
N ALA A 65 18.41 4.51 12.52
CA ALA A 65 18.26 3.50 11.47
C ALA A 65 19.39 3.59 10.44
N VAL A 66 19.78 4.80 10.03
CA VAL A 66 20.95 5.04 9.15
C VAL A 66 22.22 4.48 9.76
N ARG A 67 22.52 4.79 11.05
CA ARG A 67 23.67 4.22 11.74
C ARG A 67 23.61 2.70 11.83
N ASN A 68 22.44 2.13 12.12
CA ASN A 68 22.27 0.68 12.17
C ASN A 68 22.64 0.02 10.84
N VAL A 69 22.27 0.62 9.70
CA VAL A 69 22.71 0.12 8.39
C VAL A 69 24.22 0.24 8.23
N ASN A 70 24.79 1.41 8.50
CA ASN A 70 26.19 1.70 8.19
C ASN A 70 27.18 1.02 9.14
N GLU A 71 26.83 0.90 10.43
CA GLU A 71 27.76 0.49 11.50
C GLU A 71 27.49 -0.93 12.03
N ILE A 72 26.29 -1.50 11.81
CA ILE A 72 25.92 -2.82 12.30
C ILE A 72 25.64 -3.79 11.14
N ILE A 73 24.70 -3.44 10.24
CA ILE A 73 24.28 -4.33 9.16
C ILE A 73 25.40 -4.49 8.15
N PHE A 74 25.97 -3.38 7.65
CA PHE A 74 27.02 -3.44 6.64
C PHE A 74 28.24 -4.25 7.09
N PRO A 75 28.86 -4.02 8.25
CA PRO A 75 30.00 -4.84 8.70
C PRO A 75 29.67 -6.33 8.79
N ALA A 76 28.45 -6.68 9.18
CA ALA A 76 28.02 -8.07 9.30
C ALA A 76 27.74 -8.76 7.95
N LEU A 77 27.44 -7.98 6.90
CA LEU A 77 27.17 -8.46 5.53
C LEU A 77 28.39 -8.26 4.60
N TYR A 78 29.42 -7.54 5.03
CA TYR A 78 30.62 -7.31 4.23
C TYR A 78 31.26 -8.62 3.78
N ASN A 79 31.61 -8.71 2.50
CA ASN A 79 32.23 -9.89 1.89
C ASN A 79 31.34 -11.16 1.91
N MET A 80 30.06 -11.06 2.26
CA MET A 80 29.10 -12.14 2.21
C MET A 80 28.62 -12.34 0.76
N ASP A 81 28.44 -13.59 0.34
CA ASP A 81 27.83 -13.87 -0.95
C ASP A 81 26.36 -13.43 -0.98
N LEU A 82 26.00 -12.66 -2.01
CA LEU A 82 24.67 -12.12 -2.15
C LEU A 82 23.64 -13.24 -2.40
N ASN A 83 22.78 -13.45 -1.42
CA ASN A 83 21.62 -14.31 -1.47
C ASN A 83 20.55 -13.71 -0.58
N ILE A 84 19.37 -13.43 -1.11
CA ILE A 84 18.35 -12.67 -0.38
C ILE A 84 17.94 -13.33 0.95
N LYS A 85 17.76 -14.66 0.96
CA LYS A 85 17.37 -15.39 2.17
C LYS A 85 18.44 -15.32 3.25
N ASN A 86 19.73 -15.42 2.86
CA ASN A 86 20.83 -15.35 3.79
C ASN A 86 21.05 -13.94 4.33
N VAL A 87 20.89 -12.91 3.47
CA VAL A 87 20.97 -11.50 3.85
C VAL A 87 19.87 -11.17 4.87
N ASP A 88 18.62 -11.50 4.55
CA ASP A 88 17.50 -11.25 5.45
C ASP A 88 17.64 -12.01 6.77
N LYS A 89 17.95 -13.32 6.70
CA LYS A 89 18.21 -14.13 7.89
C LYS A 89 19.27 -13.53 8.80
N LYS A 90 20.40 -13.07 8.23
CA LYS A 90 21.48 -12.44 9.00
C LYS A 90 21.02 -11.16 9.69
N MET A 91 20.24 -10.31 8.99
CA MET A 91 19.69 -9.09 9.59
C MET A 91 18.69 -9.38 10.71
N LEU A 92 17.81 -10.36 10.51
CA LEU A 92 16.85 -10.79 11.54
C LEU A 92 17.55 -11.37 12.79
N GLU A 93 18.62 -12.15 12.61
CA GLU A 93 19.44 -12.64 13.72
C GLU A 93 20.15 -11.49 14.48
N LEU A 94 20.62 -10.45 13.79
CA LEU A 94 21.24 -9.27 14.39
C LEU A 94 20.24 -8.43 15.18
N ASP A 95 19.01 -8.31 14.68
CA ASP A 95 17.92 -7.63 15.38
C ASP A 95 17.49 -8.43 16.61
N GLY A 96 17.12 -9.68 16.43
CA GLY A 96 16.74 -10.62 17.49
C GLY A 96 15.44 -10.28 18.22
N THR A 97 14.66 -9.30 17.73
CA THR A 97 13.35 -8.92 18.30
C THR A 97 12.22 -9.33 17.35
N GLU A 98 11.04 -9.62 17.89
CA GLU A 98 9.89 -10.04 17.07
C GLU A 98 9.44 -8.96 16.07
N ASN A 99 9.44 -7.70 16.51
CA ASN A 99 8.97 -6.56 15.73
C ASN A 99 10.08 -5.69 15.11
N LYS A 100 11.31 -6.19 15.05
CA LYS A 100 12.49 -5.50 14.48
C LYS A 100 12.82 -4.16 15.17
N SER A 101 12.57 -4.08 16.49
CA SER A 101 12.74 -2.83 17.25
C SER A 101 14.17 -2.43 17.52
N LYS A 102 15.15 -3.33 17.37
CA LYS A 102 16.57 -3.04 17.64
C LYS A 102 17.23 -2.36 16.44
N LEU A 103 17.10 -2.90 15.24
CA LEU A 103 17.68 -2.33 14.03
C LEU A 103 16.73 -1.36 13.32
N GLY A 104 15.44 -1.64 13.39
CA GLY A 104 14.38 -0.95 12.68
C GLY A 104 13.96 -1.68 11.39
N ALA A 105 12.65 -1.87 11.22
CA ALA A 105 12.10 -2.46 9.99
C ALA A 105 12.49 -1.65 8.74
N ASN A 106 12.57 -0.32 8.86
CA ASN A 106 13.02 0.57 7.80
C ASN A 106 14.50 0.33 7.41
N ALA A 107 15.39 0.11 8.37
CA ALA A 107 16.81 -0.22 8.09
C ALA A 107 16.93 -1.58 7.38
N ILE A 108 16.24 -2.60 7.90
CA ILE A 108 16.27 -3.96 7.34
C ILE A 108 15.66 -3.98 5.93
N LEU A 109 14.50 -3.36 5.73
CA LEU A 109 13.84 -3.34 4.42
C LEU A 109 14.67 -2.64 3.34
N GLY A 110 15.29 -1.50 3.67
CA GLY A 110 16.13 -0.78 2.71
C GLY A 110 17.26 -1.64 2.17
N VAL A 111 17.95 -2.38 3.04
CA VAL A 111 19.02 -3.32 2.65
C VAL A 111 18.47 -4.52 1.88
N SER A 112 17.36 -5.09 2.33
CA SER A 112 16.71 -6.23 1.69
C SER A 112 16.25 -5.93 0.26
N LEU A 113 15.62 -4.77 0.03
CA LEU A 113 15.22 -4.32 -1.31
C LEU A 113 16.44 -4.06 -2.22
N CYS A 114 17.51 -3.47 -1.69
CA CYS A 114 18.76 -3.32 -2.46
C CYS A 114 19.33 -4.66 -2.87
N ALA A 115 19.36 -5.65 -1.96
CA ALA A 115 19.83 -6.99 -2.26
C ALA A 115 19.01 -7.65 -3.39
N LEU A 116 17.68 -7.52 -3.35
CA LEU A 116 16.78 -8.02 -4.39
C LEU A 116 17.07 -7.37 -5.75
N LYS A 117 17.18 -6.03 -5.77
CA LYS A 117 17.49 -5.28 -7.01
C LYS A 117 18.89 -5.58 -7.55
N CYS A 118 19.89 -5.78 -6.69
CA CYS A 118 21.22 -6.22 -7.14
C CYS A 118 21.18 -7.61 -7.77
N LEU A 119 20.41 -8.54 -7.21
CA LEU A 119 20.24 -9.89 -7.81
C LEU A 119 19.63 -9.82 -9.20
N ALA A 120 18.58 -9.00 -9.39
CA ALA A 120 17.98 -8.78 -10.71
C ALA A 120 19.02 -8.25 -11.72
N LYS A 121 19.79 -7.22 -11.35
CA LYS A 121 20.84 -6.65 -12.20
C LYS A 121 21.97 -7.64 -12.51
N LEU A 122 22.33 -8.52 -11.58
CA LEU A 122 23.33 -9.58 -11.82
C LEU A 122 22.91 -10.56 -12.91
N GLU A 123 21.61 -10.82 -13.03
CA GLU A 123 21.05 -11.65 -14.09
C GLU A 123 20.75 -10.87 -15.38
N GLY A 124 21.05 -9.58 -15.42
CA GLY A 124 20.73 -8.70 -16.57
C GLY A 124 19.22 -8.51 -16.76
N LYS A 125 18.43 -8.68 -15.71
CA LYS A 125 16.98 -8.56 -15.71
C LYS A 125 16.51 -7.29 -15.02
N GLU A 126 15.33 -6.84 -15.41
CA GLU A 126 14.59 -5.88 -14.61
C GLU A 126 13.97 -6.57 -13.38
N LEU A 127 13.56 -5.77 -12.39
CA LEU A 127 13.07 -6.34 -11.13
C LEU A 127 11.82 -7.21 -11.33
N PHE A 128 10.86 -6.75 -12.16
CA PHE A 128 9.64 -7.52 -12.45
C PHE A 128 9.94 -8.86 -13.15
N GLU A 129 10.95 -8.90 -14.04
CA GLU A 129 11.37 -10.14 -14.72
C GLU A 129 12.04 -11.11 -13.74
N PHE A 130 12.89 -10.58 -12.85
CA PHE A 130 13.65 -11.39 -11.89
C PHE A 130 12.74 -12.09 -10.87
N VAL A 131 11.72 -11.39 -10.35
CA VAL A 131 10.78 -11.96 -9.38
C VAL A 131 9.64 -12.75 -10.02
N SER A 132 9.67 -12.91 -11.34
CA SER A 132 8.57 -13.51 -12.11
C SER A 132 8.25 -14.93 -11.69
N THR A 133 6.95 -15.22 -11.62
CA THR A 133 6.39 -16.55 -11.41
C THR A 133 6.01 -17.24 -12.74
N GLY A 134 6.48 -16.71 -13.88
CA GLY A 134 6.37 -17.32 -15.22
C GLY A 134 5.26 -16.74 -16.11
N LYS A 135 4.29 -16.02 -15.56
CA LYS A 135 3.29 -15.25 -16.32
C LYS A 135 3.27 -13.82 -15.81
N PHE A 136 3.04 -12.87 -16.72
CA PHE A 136 2.86 -11.47 -16.37
C PHE A 136 1.40 -11.08 -16.55
N ASN A 137 0.79 -10.52 -15.52
CA ASN A 137 -0.47 -9.80 -15.61
C ASN A 137 -0.26 -8.42 -14.99
N MET A 138 -0.80 -7.41 -15.65
CA MET A 138 -0.83 -6.06 -15.07
C MET A 138 -1.82 -6.04 -13.91
N PRO A 139 -1.39 -5.67 -12.69
CA PRO A 139 -2.31 -5.55 -11.56
C PRO A 139 -3.34 -4.44 -11.84
N VAL A 140 -4.60 -4.67 -11.50
CA VAL A 140 -5.63 -3.64 -11.70
C VAL A 140 -5.42 -2.50 -10.71
N PRO A 141 -5.31 -1.23 -11.16
CA PRO A 141 -5.08 -0.11 -10.25
C PRO A 141 -6.35 0.25 -9.46
N MET A 142 -6.18 0.47 -8.15
CA MET A 142 -7.16 1.07 -7.24
C MET A 142 -6.70 2.50 -6.96
N ILE A 143 -7.34 3.48 -7.61
CA ILE A 143 -6.83 4.85 -7.72
C ILE A 143 -7.60 5.78 -6.79
N ASN A 144 -6.96 6.23 -5.71
CA ASN A 144 -7.56 7.10 -4.71
C ASN A 144 -7.80 8.52 -5.27
N VAL A 145 -9.05 8.92 -5.45
CA VAL A 145 -9.42 10.21 -6.04
C VAL A 145 -10.11 11.19 -5.07
N ILE A 146 -10.63 10.68 -3.94
CA ILE A 146 -11.12 11.49 -2.82
C ILE A 146 -10.53 10.94 -1.53
N ASN A 147 -9.88 11.80 -0.76
CA ASN A 147 -9.30 11.52 0.54
C ASN A 147 -10.22 12.02 1.66
N GLY A 148 -10.33 11.22 2.72
CA GLY A 148 -10.92 11.59 4.00
C GLY A 148 -10.12 11.02 5.16
N GLY A 149 -10.73 10.87 6.33
CA GLY A 149 -10.10 10.30 7.52
C GLY A 149 -8.74 10.91 7.84
N LYS A 150 -7.74 10.07 8.09
CA LYS A 150 -6.36 10.50 8.39
C LYS A 150 -5.59 11.06 7.18
N HIS A 151 -6.11 10.89 5.96
CA HIS A 151 -5.43 11.32 4.73
C HIS A 151 -5.79 12.75 4.30
N ALA A 152 -6.79 13.39 4.97
CA ALA A 152 -7.23 14.74 4.65
C ALA A 152 -7.80 15.45 5.88
N ASP A 153 -7.63 16.77 5.93
CA ASP A 153 -8.26 17.62 6.94
C ASP A 153 -9.62 18.11 6.40
N ASN A 154 -10.61 17.20 6.42
CA ASN A 154 -11.98 17.44 6.01
C ASN A 154 -12.95 16.62 6.88
N ASN A 155 -14.24 16.61 6.54
CA ASN A 155 -15.30 15.99 7.33
C ASN A 155 -15.73 14.60 6.86
N LEU A 156 -14.97 13.95 5.96
CA LEU A 156 -15.24 12.59 5.52
C LEU A 156 -14.61 11.59 6.48
N ASP A 157 -15.39 10.58 6.91
CA ASP A 157 -14.90 9.52 7.80
C ASP A 157 -14.17 8.41 7.05
N ILE A 158 -14.70 8.00 5.88
CA ILE A 158 -14.05 7.01 5.00
C ILE A 158 -12.76 7.61 4.46
N GLN A 159 -11.65 6.89 4.65
CA GLN A 159 -10.30 7.38 4.40
C GLN A 159 -9.97 7.53 2.92
N GLU A 160 -10.47 6.58 2.08
CA GLU A 160 -10.19 6.60 0.64
C GLU A 160 -11.39 6.16 -0.18
N PHE A 161 -11.66 6.94 -1.23
CA PHE A 161 -12.63 6.61 -2.28
C PHE A 161 -11.85 6.40 -3.58
N MET A 162 -11.78 5.15 -4.02
CA MET A 162 -10.94 4.74 -5.14
C MET A 162 -11.76 4.37 -6.37
N LEU A 163 -11.24 4.75 -7.54
CA LEU A 163 -11.67 4.25 -8.85
C LEU A 163 -10.93 2.94 -9.15
N VAL A 164 -11.66 1.98 -9.71
CA VAL A 164 -11.10 0.72 -10.21
C VAL A 164 -11.49 0.59 -11.68
N PRO A 165 -10.70 1.17 -12.60
CA PRO A 165 -10.93 1.04 -14.04
C PRO A 165 -10.57 -0.37 -14.50
N VAL A 166 -11.42 -0.96 -15.37
CA VAL A 166 -11.30 -2.37 -15.77
C VAL A 166 -11.03 -2.57 -17.27
N GLN A 167 -10.55 -1.55 -17.95
CA GLN A 167 -10.08 -1.66 -19.34
C GLN A 167 -8.99 -2.74 -19.45
N LYS A 168 -8.85 -3.32 -20.63
CA LYS A 168 -7.92 -4.43 -20.86
C LYS A 168 -6.46 -4.00 -20.70
N GLU A 169 -6.11 -2.83 -21.28
CA GLU A 169 -4.75 -2.31 -21.31
C GLU A 169 -4.52 -1.34 -20.14
N GLU A 170 -3.34 -1.38 -19.53
CA GLU A 170 -2.99 -0.52 -18.40
C GLU A 170 -3.02 0.97 -18.78
N LYS A 171 -2.51 1.31 -19.95
CA LYS A 171 -2.57 2.68 -20.48
C LYS A 171 -4.00 3.23 -20.54
N GLU A 172 -4.95 2.39 -20.94
CA GLU A 172 -6.37 2.77 -21.01
C GLU A 172 -7.00 2.90 -19.63
N ARG A 173 -6.58 2.09 -18.64
CA ARG A 173 -6.99 2.26 -17.24
C ARG A 173 -6.52 3.60 -16.68
N ILE A 174 -5.24 3.94 -16.91
CA ILE A 174 -4.67 5.21 -16.43
C ILE A 174 -5.30 6.40 -17.16
N ARG A 175 -5.56 6.31 -18.48
CA ARG A 175 -6.27 7.33 -19.25
C ARG A 175 -7.67 7.56 -18.69
N CYS A 176 -8.45 6.51 -18.50
CA CYS A 176 -9.79 6.56 -17.93
C CYS A 176 -9.79 7.28 -16.56
N ALA A 177 -8.91 6.86 -15.66
CA ALA A 177 -8.79 7.48 -14.34
C ALA A 177 -8.39 8.97 -14.42
N SER A 178 -7.47 9.33 -15.30
CA SER A 178 -7.03 10.72 -15.50
C SER A 178 -8.15 11.62 -16.03
N GLU A 179 -8.93 11.14 -16.99
CA GLU A 179 -10.09 11.85 -17.54
C GLU A 179 -11.15 12.07 -16.45
N ILE A 180 -11.50 11.03 -15.68
CA ILE A 180 -12.43 11.14 -14.55
C ILE A 180 -11.91 12.08 -13.48
N PHE A 181 -10.62 12.02 -13.12
CA PHE A 181 -10.02 12.90 -12.12
C PHE A 181 -10.12 14.37 -12.52
N ASN A 182 -9.88 14.70 -13.79
CA ASN A 182 -10.01 16.07 -14.30
C ASN A 182 -11.48 16.54 -14.35
N THR A 183 -12.40 15.65 -14.71
CA THR A 183 -13.85 15.93 -14.66
C THR A 183 -14.30 16.15 -13.21
N LEU A 184 -13.87 15.29 -12.27
CA LEU A 184 -14.12 15.46 -10.83
C LEU A 184 -13.65 16.83 -10.34
N LYS A 185 -12.44 17.26 -10.73
CA LYS A 185 -11.92 18.60 -10.42
C LYS A 185 -12.86 19.71 -10.90
N SER A 186 -13.40 19.58 -12.10
CA SER A 186 -14.33 20.55 -12.69
C SER A 186 -15.65 20.58 -11.94
N ILE A 187 -16.20 19.44 -11.56
CA ILE A 187 -17.42 19.29 -10.76
C ILE A 187 -17.25 19.95 -9.38
N LEU A 188 -16.15 19.64 -8.67
CA LEU A 188 -15.86 20.21 -7.36
C LEU A 188 -15.77 21.75 -7.44
N LYS A 189 -15.07 22.27 -8.44
CA LYS A 189 -15.03 23.73 -8.69
C LYS A 189 -16.42 24.33 -8.95
N GLY A 190 -17.23 23.65 -9.75
CA GLY A 190 -18.61 24.06 -10.04
C GLY A 190 -19.49 24.11 -8.78
N TYR A 191 -19.21 23.27 -7.80
CA TYR A 191 -19.87 23.28 -6.48
C TYR A 191 -19.19 24.21 -5.45
N HIS A 192 -18.17 24.97 -5.86
CA HIS A 192 -17.36 25.83 -4.98
C HIS A 192 -16.66 25.06 -3.85
N LEU A 193 -16.33 23.78 -4.07
CA LEU A 193 -15.63 22.93 -3.15
C LEU A 193 -14.11 22.98 -3.38
N SER A 194 -13.35 22.63 -2.36
CA SER A 194 -11.88 22.56 -2.43
C SER A 194 -11.42 21.55 -3.49
N THR A 195 -10.42 21.94 -4.28
CA THR A 195 -9.64 21.03 -5.14
C THR A 195 -8.20 20.89 -4.66
N GLY A 196 -7.94 21.21 -3.39
CA GLY A 196 -6.72 20.83 -2.69
C GLY A 196 -6.65 19.30 -2.59
N VAL A 197 -5.43 18.76 -2.57
CA VAL A 197 -5.21 17.31 -2.53
C VAL A 197 -4.66 16.89 -1.18
N GLY A 198 -5.08 15.71 -0.73
CA GLY A 198 -4.55 15.06 0.46
C GLY A 198 -3.17 14.41 0.23
N ASP A 199 -2.71 13.66 1.23
CA ASP A 199 -1.37 13.03 1.24
C ASP A 199 -1.14 12.10 0.05
N GLU A 200 -2.20 11.46 -0.46
CA GLU A 200 -2.12 10.48 -1.55
C GLU A 200 -2.52 11.03 -2.92
N GLY A 201 -2.77 12.34 -3.01
CA GLY A 201 -3.04 13.03 -4.27
C GLY A 201 -4.50 13.06 -4.71
N GLY A 202 -5.43 12.42 -4.00
CA GLY A 202 -6.87 12.59 -4.17
C GLY A 202 -7.34 13.94 -3.64
N PHE A 203 -8.47 14.46 -4.15
CA PHE A 203 -9.06 15.70 -3.65
C PHE A 203 -9.56 15.54 -2.21
N ALA A 204 -9.56 16.62 -1.46
CA ALA A 204 -10.01 16.66 -0.07
C ALA A 204 -11.12 17.70 0.12
N PRO A 205 -12.29 17.53 -0.51
CA PRO A 205 -13.42 18.46 -0.33
C PRO A 205 -14.15 18.21 0.99
N ASP A 206 -14.73 19.28 1.55
CA ASP A 206 -15.76 19.14 2.58
C ASP A 206 -17.10 18.74 1.93
N LEU A 207 -17.60 17.56 2.26
CA LEU A 207 -18.86 17.03 1.76
C LEU A 207 -19.83 16.81 2.93
N LYS A 208 -21.11 16.61 2.64
CA LYS A 208 -22.13 16.44 3.71
C LYS A 208 -21.96 15.12 4.47
N ASN A 209 -21.56 14.08 3.76
CA ASN A 209 -21.38 12.72 4.27
C ASN A 209 -20.59 11.87 3.27
N ASN A 210 -20.26 10.64 3.66
CA ASN A 210 -19.52 9.71 2.82
C ASN A 210 -20.28 9.32 1.52
N GLU A 211 -21.61 9.24 1.57
CA GLU A 211 -22.42 8.88 0.38
C GLU A 211 -22.37 9.98 -0.69
N GLU A 212 -22.26 11.27 -0.33
CA GLU A 212 -22.11 12.36 -1.28
C GLU A 212 -20.83 12.23 -2.12
N ALA A 213 -19.74 11.71 -1.53
CA ALA A 213 -18.52 11.41 -2.29
C ALA A 213 -18.80 10.40 -3.42
N LEU A 214 -19.51 9.32 -3.13
CA LEU A 214 -19.88 8.32 -4.13
C LEU A 214 -20.81 8.89 -5.21
N MET A 215 -21.77 9.73 -4.84
CA MET A 215 -22.67 10.40 -5.80
C MET A 215 -21.87 11.31 -6.76
N ILE A 216 -20.93 12.08 -6.25
CA ILE A 216 -20.06 12.95 -7.05
C ILE A 216 -19.16 12.12 -7.97
N LEU A 217 -18.66 10.99 -7.51
CA LEU A 217 -17.85 10.07 -8.33
C LEU A 217 -18.67 9.43 -9.45
N VAL A 218 -19.90 8.98 -9.19
CA VAL A 218 -20.82 8.50 -10.23
C VAL A 218 -21.03 9.57 -11.30
N LYS A 219 -21.26 10.82 -10.88
CA LYS A 219 -21.41 11.95 -11.80
C LYS A 219 -20.14 12.18 -12.61
N ALA A 220 -18.96 12.17 -11.98
CA ALA A 220 -17.68 12.39 -12.66
C ALA A 220 -17.40 11.30 -13.71
N ILE A 221 -17.67 10.04 -13.38
CA ILE A 221 -17.51 8.91 -14.31
C ILE A 221 -18.46 9.10 -15.52
N THR A 222 -19.74 9.40 -15.28
CA THR A 222 -20.74 9.57 -16.33
C THR A 222 -20.44 10.76 -17.24
N GLU A 223 -20.06 11.91 -16.66
CA GLU A 223 -19.70 13.11 -17.44
C GLU A 223 -18.39 12.96 -18.22
N SER A 224 -17.54 12.01 -17.83
CA SER A 224 -16.33 11.62 -18.59
C SER A 224 -16.61 10.63 -19.72
N GLY A 225 -17.87 10.20 -19.91
CA GLY A 225 -18.28 9.27 -20.96
C GLY A 225 -18.07 7.80 -20.61
N TYR A 226 -17.80 7.47 -19.35
CA TYR A 226 -17.69 6.09 -18.85
C TYR A 226 -18.93 5.65 -18.09
N THR A 227 -19.10 4.34 -17.94
CA THR A 227 -20.27 3.73 -17.28
C THR A 227 -19.88 3.15 -15.93
N PRO A 228 -20.41 3.70 -14.78
CA PRO A 228 -20.20 3.10 -13.46
C PRO A 228 -20.70 1.65 -13.42
N GLY A 229 -19.90 0.75 -12.84
CA GLY A 229 -20.24 -0.67 -12.75
C GLY A 229 -20.03 -1.48 -14.04
N THR A 230 -19.49 -0.84 -15.08
CA THR A 230 -19.10 -1.51 -16.34
C THR A 230 -17.65 -1.19 -16.69
N ASP A 231 -17.32 0.11 -16.82
CA ASP A 231 -15.99 0.57 -17.18
C ASP A 231 -15.13 0.84 -15.95
N VAL A 232 -15.79 1.27 -14.85
CA VAL A 232 -15.16 1.67 -13.58
C VAL A 232 -16.01 1.22 -12.40
N PHE A 233 -15.37 0.61 -11.44
CA PHE A 233 -15.94 0.25 -10.14
C PHE A 233 -15.36 1.12 -9.03
N PHE A 234 -15.88 0.97 -7.81
CA PHE A 234 -15.35 1.62 -6.61
C PHE A 234 -14.68 0.63 -5.67
N ALA A 235 -13.64 1.11 -5.00
CA ALA A 235 -13.09 0.50 -3.81
C ALA A 235 -13.05 1.54 -2.69
N LEU A 236 -13.30 1.12 -1.47
CA LEU A 236 -13.26 1.96 -0.27
C LEU A 236 -12.20 1.46 0.69
N ASP A 237 -11.48 2.37 1.31
CA ASP A 237 -10.71 2.12 2.52
C ASP A 237 -11.39 2.89 3.66
N VAL A 238 -11.95 2.15 4.61
CA VAL A 238 -12.68 2.75 5.72
C VAL A 238 -11.76 3.08 6.88
N ALA A 239 -10.68 2.32 7.06
CA ALA A 239 -9.79 2.42 8.22
C ALA A 239 -10.58 2.45 9.54
N ALA A 240 -11.54 1.53 9.71
CA ALA A 240 -12.55 1.62 10.75
C ALA A 240 -12.00 1.57 12.19
N SER A 241 -10.75 1.15 12.38
CA SER A 241 -10.07 1.26 13.68
C SER A 241 -9.97 2.71 14.15
N GLU A 242 -9.84 3.69 13.24
CA GLU A 242 -9.79 5.12 13.54
C GLU A 242 -11.16 5.70 13.95
N LEU A 243 -12.25 5.03 13.58
CA LEU A 243 -13.62 5.43 13.87
C LEU A 243 -14.16 4.81 15.15
N TYR A 244 -13.42 3.85 15.73
CA TYR A 244 -13.88 3.01 16.86
C TYR A 244 -13.52 3.62 18.20
N ASP A 245 -14.52 3.84 19.06
CA ASP A 245 -14.36 4.40 20.41
C ASP A 245 -14.22 3.33 21.54
N GLY A 246 -14.08 2.05 21.17
CA GLY A 246 -14.06 0.91 22.09
C GLY A 246 -15.43 0.21 22.23
N ASN A 247 -16.51 0.81 21.74
CA ASN A 247 -17.87 0.27 21.83
C ASN A 247 -18.69 0.46 20.54
N SER A 248 -18.48 1.56 19.85
CA SER A 248 -19.22 1.95 18.64
C SER A 248 -18.30 2.63 17.62
N TYR A 249 -18.79 2.77 16.41
CA TYR A 249 -18.13 3.47 15.32
C TYR A 249 -18.81 4.81 15.06
N LEU A 250 -18.03 5.89 14.96
CA LEU A 250 -18.56 7.19 14.57
C LEU A 250 -18.49 7.32 13.05
N VAL A 251 -19.66 7.32 12.38
CA VAL A 251 -19.77 7.44 10.91
C VAL A 251 -20.86 8.45 10.56
N ASP A 252 -20.55 9.43 9.72
CA ASP A 252 -21.44 10.53 9.32
C ASP A 252 -22.11 11.20 10.54
N GLY A 253 -21.33 11.41 11.62
CA GLY A 253 -21.78 12.01 12.87
C GLY A 253 -22.71 11.15 13.73
N LYS A 254 -22.90 9.87 13.38
CA LYS A 254 -23.73 8.90 14.10
C LYS A 254 -22.88 7.81 14.75
N LYS A 255 -23.24 7.42 15.98
CA LYS A 255 -22.66 6.25 16.63
C LYS A 255 -23.37 4.99 16.14
N LEU A 256 -22.64 4.11 15.48
CA LEU A 256 -23.12 2.85 14.95
C LEU A 256 -22.54 1.68 15.73
N SER A 257 -23.38 0.72 16.12
CA SER A 257 -22.94 -0.60 16.56
C SER A 257 -22.30 -1.37 15.39
N LYS A 258 -21.63 -2.49 15.69
CA LYS A 258 -21.07 -3.38 14.67
C LYS A 258 -22.10 -3.86 13.64
N ASN A 259 -23.33 -4.14 14.09
CA ASN A 259 -24.41 -4.59 13.20
C ASN A 259 -24.92 -3.44 12.32
N GLU A 260 -25.09 -2.24 12.87
CA GLU A 260 -25.52 -1.07 12.07
C GLU A 260 -24.45 -0.67 11.06
N LEU A 261 -23.15 -0.78 11.41
CA LEU A 261 -22.07 -0.56 10.47
C LEU A 261 -22.05 -1.63 9.36
N PHE A 262 -22.32 -2.88 9.70
CA PHE A 262 -22.49 -3.95 8.70
C PHE A 262 -23.61 -3.62 7.73
N ASP A 263 -24.79 -3.22 8.22
CA ASP A 263 -25.92 -2.85 7.38
C ASP A 263 -25.63 -1.60 6.54
N TYR A 264 -24.88 -0.64 7.05
CA TYR A 264 -24.41 0.53 6.30
C TYR A 264 -23.61 0.12 5.07
N TYR A 265 -22.65 -0.81 5.19
CA TYR A 265 -21.91 -1.31 4.03
C TYR A 265 -22.79 -2.06 3.04
N VAL A 266 -23.70 -2.89 3.54
CA VAL A 266 -24.64 -3.62 2.67
C VAL A 266 -25.49 -2.65 1.86
N ASP A 267 -25.93 -1.54 2.45
CA ASP A 267 -26.75 -0.55 1.76
C ASP A 267 -25.92 0.28 0.75
N LEU A 268 -24.69 0.65 1.05
CA LEU A 268 -23.79 1.31 0.10
C LEU A 268 -23.52 0.42 -1.13
N ILE A 269 -23.22 -0.87 -0.91
CA ILE A 269 -22.92 -1.83 -1.98
C ILE A 269 -24.13 -2.09 -2.87
N LYS A 270 -25.35 -2.04 -2.34
CA LYS A 270 -26.58 -2.15 -3.15
C LYS A 270 -26.80 -0.95 -4.09
N LYS A 271 -26.36 0.24 -3.66
CA LYS A 271 -26.59 1.50 -4.38
C LYS A 271 -25.48 1.83 -5.38
N TYR A 272 -24.24 1.44 -5.08
CA TYR A 272 -23.05 1.82 -5.83
C TYR A 272 -22.25 0.60 -6.27
N PRO A 273 -21.53 0.67 -7.39
CA PRO A 273 -20.75 -0.45 -7.91
C PRO A 273 -19.43 -0.64 -7.13
N ILE A 274 -19.55 -0.89 -5.83
CA ILE A 274 -18.42 -1.14 -4.92
C ILE A 274 -18.03 -2.61 -5.03
N ILE A 275 -16.75 -2.89 -5.30
CA ILE A 275 -16.19 -4.24 -5.41
C ILE A 275 -15.21 -4.58 -4.30
N SER A 276 -14.83 -3.60 -3.48
CA SER A 276 -13.85 -3.77 -2.41
C SER A 276 -14.13 -2.85 -1.25
N ILE A 277 -14.05 -3.37 -0.03
CA ILE A 277 -14.00 -2.60 1.22
C ILE A 277 -12.79 -3.08 2.02
N GLU A 278 -11.88 -2.15 2.32
CA GLU A 278 -10.71 -2.34 3.15
C GLU A 278 -11.00 -1.89 4.57
N ASP A 279 -10.56 -2.69 5.53
CA ASP A 279 -10.69 -2.51 6.98
C ASP A 279 -12.07 -1.99 7.41
N PRO A 280 -13.15 -2.75 7.10
CA PRO A 280 -14.52 -2.34 7.45
C PRO A 280 -14.81 -2.35 8.95
N PHE A 281 -13.98 -2.99 9.76
CA PHE A 281 -14.09 -3.07 11.22
C PHE A 281 -12.73 -2.86 11.88
N GLU A 282 -12.73 -2.71 13.19
CA GLU A 282 -11.52 -2.57 14.02
C GLU A 282 -10.58 -3.78 13.85
N GLU A 283 -9.26 -3.56 13.91
CA GLU A 283 -8.19 -4.48 13.52
C GLU A 283 -8.13 -5.82 14.27
N ASN A 284 -8.91 -5.99 15.34
CA ASN A 284 -8.98 -7.24 16.11
C ASN A 284 -10.34 -7.95 15.96
N ASP A 285 -11.30 -7.35 15.26
CA ASP A 285 -12.66 -7.90 15.11
C ASP A 285 -12.77 -8.91 13.96
N TYR A 286 -12.01 -9.99 14.04
CA TYR A 286 -12.07 -11.09 13.05
C TYR A 286 -13.48 -11.65 12.85
N GLU A 287 -14.34 -11.59 13.88
CA GLU A 287 -15.72 -12.11 13.80
C GLU A 287 -16.56 -11.29 12.83
N SER A 288 -16.53 -9.95 12.92
CA SER A 288 -17.27 -9.07 12.02
C SER A 288 -16.74 -9.14 10.60
N PHE A 289 -15.41 -9.20 10.41
CA PHE A 289 -14.80 -9.47 9.10
C PHE A 289 -15.29 -10.79 8.51
N SER A 290 -15.31 -11.89 9.29
CA SER A 290 -15.78 -13.21 8.84
C SER A 290 -17.27 -13.17 8.44
N LYS A 291 -18.12 -12.52 9.25
CA LYS A 291 -19.55 -12.36 8.93
C LYS A 291 -19.77 -11.62 7.60
N LEU A 292 -19.05 -10.51 7.38
CA LEU A 292 -19.16 -9.71 6.17
C LEU A 292 -18.63 -10.48 4.94
N THR A 293 -17.50 -11.17 5.08
CA THR A 293 -16.92 -12.02 4.04
C THR A 293 -17.90 -13.11 3.61
N LYS A 294 -18.50 -13.79 4.58
CA LYS A 294 -19.49 -14.85 4.33
C LYS A 294 -20.76 -14.31 3.67
N TYR A 295 -21.24 -13.14 4.11
CA TYR A 295 -22.45 -12.52 3.56
C TYR A 295 -22.31 -12.23 2.06
N PHE A 296 -21.19 -11.62 1.66
CA PHE A 296 -20.97 -11.31 0.25
C PHE A 296 -20.49 -12.50 -0.59
N ASN A 297 -20.01 -13.56 0.04
CA ASN A 297 -19.66 -14.84 -0.61
C ASN A 297 -18.80 -14.66 -1.88
N GLY A 298 -17.72 -13.91 -1.78
CA GLY A 298 -16.77 -13.66 -2.85
C GLY A 298 -17.19 -12.63 -3.90
N LYS A 299 -18.39 -12.04 -3.81
CA LYS A 299 -18.83 -10.96 -4.72
C LYS A 299 -18.11 -9.65 -4.47
N ILE A 300 -17.69 -9.42 -3.25
CA ILE A 300 -16.99 -8.21 -2.79
C ILE A 300 -15.67 -8.64 -2.14
N MET A 301 -14.60 -7.91 -2.39
CA MET A 301 -13.35 -8.06 -1.65
C MET A 301 -13.50 -7.42 -0.28
N ILE A 302 -13.32 -8.20 0.76
CA ILE A 302 -13.18 -7.75 2.15
C ILE A 302 -11.69 -7.81 2.45
N VAL A 303 -11.07 -6.65 2.44
CA VAL A 303 -9.61 -6.52 2.48
C VAL A 303 -9.15 -6.29 3.93
N GLY A 304 -8.16 -7.03 4.37
CA GLY A 304 -7.46 -6.75 5.62
C GLY A 304 -6.14 -6.03 5.35
N ASP A 305 -6.01 -4.79 5.86
CA ASP A 305 -4.77 -4.04 6.00
C ASP A 305 -4.28 -4.15 7.45
N ASP A 306 -4.83 -3.40 8.37
CA ASP A 306 -4.47 -3.44 9.80
C ASP A 306 -4.83 -4.79 10.46
N LEU A 307 -5.84 -5.48 9.91
CA LEU A 307 -6.18 -6.85 10.34
C LEU A 307 -4.99 -7.81 10.18
N PHE A 308 -4.24 -7.71 9.06
CA PHE A 308 -3.17 -8.65 8.70
C PHE A 308 -1.77 -8.05 8.76
N VAL A 309 -1.63 -6.72 8.66
CA VAL A 309 -0.37 -5.96 8.63
C VAL A 309 0.70 -6.61 7.75
N SER A 310 0.28 -7.15 6.61
CA SER A 310 1.13 -7.88 5.64
C SER A 310 1.93 -9.04 6.25
N GLN A 311 1.58 -9.53 7.45
CA GLN A 311 2.31 -10.60 8.15
C GLN A 311 1.59 -11.94 8.05
N LYS A 312 2.35 -12.96 7.66
CA LYS A 312 1.87 -14.33 7.47
C LYS A 312 1.06 -14.86 8.67
N LYS A 313 1.54 -14.64 9.90
CA LYS A 313 0.88 -15.16 11.12
C LYS A 313 -0.56 -14.64 11.30
N TYR A 314 -0.81 -13.38 10.97
CA TYR A 314 -2.15 -12.79 11.09
C TYR A 314 -3.04 -13.16 9.91
N LEU A 315 -2.45 -13.29 8.70
CA LEU A 315 -3.14 -13.83 7.54
C LEU A 315 -3.59 -15.27 7.77
N GLU A 316 -2.73 -16.15 8.29
CA GLU A 316 -3.07 -17.55 8.62
C GLU A 316 -4.22 -17.62 9.61
N LYS A 317 -4.23 -16.77 10.64
CA LYS A 317 -5.36 -16.63 11.56
C LYS A 317 -6.65 -16.19 10.85
N GLY A 318 -6.57 -15.23 9.94
CA GLY A 318 -7.73 -14.80 9.14
C GLY A 318 -8.27 -15.89 8.24
N ILE A 319 -7.39 -16.66 7.60
CA ILE A 319 -7.74 -17.83 6.77
C ILE A 319 -8.50 -18.86 7.62
N GLU A 320 -7.99 -19.21 8.81
CA GLU A 320 -8.63 -20.17 9.72
C GLU A 320 -10.03 -19.71 10.15
N LEU A 321 -10.20 -18.42 10.40
CA LEU A 321 -11.48 -17.83 10.84
C LEU A 321 -12.41 -17.42 9.70
N GLY A 322 -11.96 -17.50 8.45
CA GLY A 322 -12.70 -17.02 7.28
C GLY A 322 -12.90 -15.50 7.27
N ALA A 323 -11.96 -14.76 7.86
CA ALA A 323 -12.01 -13.31 7.98
C ALA A 323 -11.27 -12.63 6.82
N GLY A 324 -12.01 -11.94 5.96
CA GLY A 324 -11.50 -11.37 4.72
C GLY A 324 -11.36 -12.41 3.60
N ASN A 325 -11.14 -11.91 2.39
CA ASN A 325 -10.84 -12.71 1.20
C ASN A 325 -9.80 -12.01 0.30
N ALA A 326 -9.24 -10.90 0.80
CA ALA A 326 -8.19 -10.13 0.17
C ALA A 326 -7.24 -9.56 1.24
N ILE A 327 -5.99 -9.35 0.87
CA ILE A 327 -4.95 -8.77 1.74
C ILE A 327 -4.28 -7.58 1.08
N LEU A 328 -4.10 -6.50 1.83
CA LEU A 328 -3.21 -5.40 1.45
C LEU A 328 -1.76 -5.76 1.81
N LEU A 329 -0.85 -5.49 0.90
CA LEU A 329 0.56 -5.92 0.97
C LEU A 329 1.48 -4.70 0.97
N LYS A 330 2.03 -4.37 2.13
CA LYS A 330 2.95 -3.26 2.37
C LYS A 330 4.28 -3.81 2.91
N ALA A 331 5.34 -3.74 2.12
CA ALA A 331 6.63 -4.35 2.48
C ALA A 331 7.21 -3.81 3.80
N ASN A 332 6.98 -2.53 4.12
CA ASN A 332 7.49 -1.93 5.35
C ASN A 332 6.75 -2.36 6.63
N GLN A 333 5.51 -2.89 6.53
CA GLN A 333 4.80 -3.50 7.68
C GLN A 333 5.48 -4.80 8.16
N VAL A 334 6.24 -5.43 7.26
CA VAL A 334 6.98 -6.68 7.52
C VAL A 334 8.47 -6.40 7.78
N GLY A 335 9.12 -5.64 6.93
CA GLY A 335 10.50 -5.18 7.08
C GLY A 335 11.56 -6.05 6.40
N SER A 336 11.22 -7.19 5.76
CA SER A 336 12.13 -7.94 4.90
C SER A 336 11.42 -8.50 3.67
N VAL A 337 12.15 -8.60 2.56
CA VAL A 337 11.62 -9.15 1.30
C VAL A 337 11.24 -10.62 1.47
N THR A 338 12.04 -11.41 2.16
CA THR A 338 11.78 -12.86 2.32
C THR A 338 10.47 -13.11 3.06
N GLU A 339 10.23 -12.43 4.19
CA GLU A 339 8.96 -12.56 4.93
C GLU A 339 7.77 -12.01 4.14
N PHE A 340 7.99 -10.91 3.40
CA PHE A 340 6.95 -10.33 2.54
C PHE A 340 6.53 -11.30 1.42
N LEU A 341 7.48 -11.94 0.74
CA LEU A 341 7.21 -12.96 -0.26
C LEU A 341 6.49 -14.18 0.32
N ASP A 342 6.84 -14.61 1.54
CA ASP A 342 6.17 -15.71 2.23
C ASP A 342 4.69 -15.39 2.50
N THR A 343 4.37 -14.14 2.86
CA THR A 343 2.99 -13.69 3.04
C THR A 343 2.23 -13.71 1.72
N ILE A 344 2.81 -13.17 0.64
CA ILE A 344 2.22 -13.20 -0.71
C ILE A 344 1.92 -14.64 -1.15
N TYR A 345 2.90 -15.54 -0.99
CA TYR A 345 2.72 -16.95 -1.35
C TYR A 345 1.58 -17.59 -0.54
N THR A 346 1.51 -17.31 0.76
CA THR A 346 0.45 -17.83 1.64
C THR A 346 -0.93 -17.31 1.22
N ALA A 347 -1.05 -16.04 0.89
CA ALA A 347 -2.29 -15.43 0.38
C ALA A 347 -2.77 -16.12 -0.90
N LYS A 348 -1.90 -16.21 -1.90
CA LYS A 348 -2.21 -16.82 -3.21
C LYS A 348 -2.58 -18.30 -3.08
N LYS A 349 -1.85 -19.06 -2.26
CA LYS A 349 -2.12 -20.48 -2.01
C LYS A 349 -3.51 -20.72 -1.42
N ASN A 350 -4.02 -19.78 -0.64
CA ASN A 350 -5.32 -19.87 0.02
C ASN A 350 -6.44 -19.10 -0.70
N GLY A 351 -6.19 -18.64 -1.94
CA GLY A 351 -7.21 -17.99 -2.78
C GLY A 351 -7.57 -16.56 -2.38
N TYR A 352 -6.77 -15.92 -1.51
CA TYR A 352 -6.93 -14.51 -1.19
C TYR A 352 -6.50 -13.65 -2.38
N LYS A 353 -7.27 -12.61 -2.67
CA LYS A 353 -6.86 -11.56 -3.58
C LYS A 353 -5.71 -10.75 -2.99
N THR A 354 -4.78 -10.37 -3.83
CA THR A 354 -3.53 -9.70 -3.43
C THR A 354 -3.50 -8.27 -3.96
N ILE A 355 -3.32 -7.29 -3.08
CA ILE A 355 -3.29 -5.87 -3.42
C ILE A 355 -1.94 -5.32 -2.94
N ILE A 356 -0.99 -5.06 -3.84
CA ILE A 356 0.25 -4.41 -3.44
C ILE A 356 0.02 -2.92 -3.25
N SER A 357 0.55 -2.37 -2.16
CA SER A 357 0.21 -1.02 -1.74
C SER A 357 1.42 -0.14 -1.46
N HIS A 358 1.25 1.14 -1.75
CA HIS A 358 2.09 2.23 -1.28
C HIS A 358 1.85 2.53 0.22
N ARG A 359 2.47 3.59 0.70
CA ARG A 359 2.15 4.21 1.99
C ARG A 359 1.82 5.69 1.79
N SER A 360 1.21 6.32 2.80
CA SER A 360 0.91 7.76 2.76
C SER A 360 2.17 8.62 2.62
N GLY A 361 3.27 8.26 3.27
CA GLY A 361 4.60 8.84 3.05
C GLY A 361 5.40 8.01 2.04
N GLU A 362 5.45 8.45 0.80
CA GLU A 362 6.09 7.76 -0.31
C GLU A 362 7.37 8.43 -0.78
N THR A 363 8.13 7.66 -1.55
CA THR A 363 9.34 8.08 -2.25
C THR A 363 9.16 7.87 -3.76
N MET A 364 10.16 8.23 -4.56
CA MET A 364 10.15 7.98 -6.01
C MET A 364 10.51 6.53 -6.39
N ASP A 365 10.75 5.64 -5.43
CA ASP A 365 11.03 4.23 -5.69
C ASP A 365 9.78 3.51 -6.25
N THR A 366 9.95 2.77 -7.34
CA THR A 366 8.85 2.12 -8.08
C THR A 366 8.73 0.62 -7.84
N PHE A 367 9.47 0.08 -6.86
CA PHE A 367 9.55 -1.38 -6.65
C PHE A 367 8.18 -2.08 -6.51
N ILE A 368 7.16 -1.39 -5.98
CA ILE A 368 5.82 -1.97 -5.86
C ILE A 368 5.17 -2.23 -7.23
N ALA A 369 5.44 -1.42 -8.25
CA ALA A 369 4.96 -1.66 -9.60
C ALA A 369 5.63 -2.92 -10.20
N ASP A 370 6.95 -3.03 -10.06
CA ASP A 370 7.71 -4.20 -10.51
C ASP A 370 7.27 -5.49 -9.80
N LEU A 371 7.12 -5.43 -8.45
CA LEU A 371 6.64 -6.59 -7.68
C LEU A 371 5.20 -6.97 -8.03
N GLY A 372 4.33 -5.98 -8.26
CA GLY A 372 2.95 -6.20 -8.66
C GLY A 372 2.84 -7.03 -9.94
N VAL A 373 3.59 -6.65 -10.97
CA VAL A 373 3.62 -7.36 -12.26
C VAL A 373 4.36 -8.70 -12.14
N GLY A 374 5.59 -8.69 -11.61
CA GLY A 374 6.45 -9.88 -11.58
C GLY A 374 5.90 -11.02 -10.73
N LEU A 375 5.29 -10.69 -9.60
CA LEU A 375 4.63 -11.68 -8.72
C LEU A 375 3.19 -11.99 -9.14
N ASN A 376 2.71 -11.39 -10.24
CA ASN A 376 1.37 -11.61 -10.76
C ASN A 376 0.29 -11.35 -9.68
N LEU A 377 0.33 -10.17 -9.06
CA LEU A 377 -0.63 -9.76 -8.06
C LEU A 377 -1.91 -9.24 -8.72
N ASP A 378 -3.05 -9.33 -8.02
CA ASP A 378 -4.35 -9.00 -8.61
C ASP A 378 -4.54 -7.48 -8.79
N PHE A 379 -4.12 -6.69 -7.78
CA PHE A 379 -4.36 -5.25 -7.72
C PHE A 379 -3.12 -4.48 -7.24
N ILE A 380 -3.10 -3.18 -7.55
CA ILE A 380 -2.14 -2.22 -7.00
C ILE A 380 -2.88 -0.98 -6.47
N LYS A 381 -2.57 -0.57 -5.24
CA LYS A 381 -3.05 0.65 -4.59
C LYS A 381 -1.86 1.59 -4.43
N THR A 382 -1.80 2.67 -5.21
CA THR A 382 -0.65 3.58 -5.20
C THR A 382 -1.02 5.06 -5.29
N GLY A 383 -2.17 5.42 -4.67
CA GLY A 383 -2.66 6.78 -4.59
C GLY A 383 -3.36 7.24 -5.86
N SER A 384 -3.39 8.55 -6.07
CA SER A 384 -4.07 9.18 -7.19
C SER A 384 -3.19 9.32 -8.43
N VAL A 385 -3.80 9.75 -9.54
CA VAL A 385 -3.10 10.18 -10.76
C VAL A 385 -2.57 11.62 -10.64
N SER A 386 -2.19 12.01 -9.46
CA SER A 386 -1.54 13.29 -9.13
C SER A 386 -0.45 13.06 -8.07
N ARG A 387 0.48 14.02 -7.91
CA ARG A 387 1.72 13.94 -7.13
C ARG A 387 2.76 13.00 -7.74
N GLY A 388 4.01 13.47 -7.85
CA GLY A 388 5.08 12.78 -8.59
C GLY A 388 5.38 11.38 -8.08
N GLU A 389 5.40 11.20 -6.76
CA GLU A 389 5.66 9.93 -6.10
C GLU A 389 4.56 8.87 -6.31
N ARG A 390 3.38 9.27 -6.73
CA ARG A 390 2.28 8.37 -7.12
C ARG A 390 2.38 8.06 -8.61
N ILE A 391 2.47 9.12 -9.43
CA ILE A 391 2.54 9.03 -10.90
C ILE A 391 3.71 8.17 -11.37
N CYS A 392 4.86 8.21 -10.69
CA CYS A 392 6.02 7.39 -11.10
C CYS A 392 5.72 5.89 -11.11
N LYS A 393 4.84 5.38 -10.22
CA LYS A 393 4.43 3.97 -10.19
C LYS A 393 3.52 3.64 -11.38
N TYR A 394 2.56 4.52 -11.70
CA TYR A 394 1.69 4.36 -12.89
C TYR A 394 2.51 4.43 -14.19
N ASN A 395 3.44 5.39 -14.30
CA ASN A 395 4.34 5.46 -15.45
C ASN A 395 5.20 4.19 -15.57
N ARG A 396 5.65 3.62 -14.44
CA ARG A 396 6.38 2.37 -14.44
C ARG A 396 5.53 1.19 -14.91
N LEU A 397 4.26 1.11 -14.52
CA LEU A 397 3.35 0.08 -15.02
C LEU A 397 3.16 0.19 -16.54
N MET A 398 2.92 1.39 -17.06
CA MET A 398 2.81 1.61 -18.52
C MET A 398 4.11 1.25 -19.25
N GLU A 399 5.28 1.58 -18.68
CA GLU A 399 6.58 1.19 -19.25
C GLU A 399 6.75 -0.34 -19.30
N ILE A 400 6.35 -1.05 -18.22
CA ILE A 400 6.39 -2.53 -18.19
C ILE A 400 5.43 -3.11 -19.22
N GLU A 401 4.21 -2.57 -19.36
CA GLU A 401 3.25 -3.01 -20.38
C GLU A 401 3.84 -2.89 -21.79
N ASP A 402 4.53 -1.78 -22.09
CA ASP A 402 5.20 -1.59 -23.39
C ASP A 402 6.31 -2.62 -23.68
N LYS A 403 6.97 -3.13 -22.63
CA LYS A 403 8.01 -4.15 -22.76
C LYS A 403 7.43 -5.56 -22.91
N LEU A 404 6.20 -5.78 -22.44
CA LEU A 404 5.54 -7.09 -22.51
C LEU A 404 4.75 -7.29 -23.81
N ASN A 405 4.43 -6.20 -24.55
CA ASN A 405 3.76 -6.22 -25.85
C ASN A 405 4.76 -6.24 -27.00
#